data_b622b3e7242ef314a2d1e4700a4cf9af
#
_entry.id   b622b3e7242ef314a2d1e4700a4cf9af
#
_cell.length_a   1.000
_cell.length_b   1.000
_cell.length_c   1.000
_cell.angle_alpha   90.00
_cell.angle_beta   90.00
_cell.angle_gamma   90.00
#
_symmetry.space_group_name_H-M   'P 1'
#
loop_
_entity.id
_entity.type
_entity.pdbx_description
1 polymer ?
#
loop_
_entity_poly.entity_id
_entity_poly.type
_entity_poly.pdbx_seq_one_letter_code
_entity_poly.pdbx_strand_id
1 'polypeptide(L)'
;MAEETGEAHRAQTLLALAAEAEPHLMGSDDAVWMDRLERDHDGMRAAFSWFLKHGKGAEALQLAADLWLFQEQRGHADEARDWLAKSLAAPGAEARTVTRARALYGAGILAFRKLDADAARRAFEECLVIAKERDYVRLIVRANTGMARLALRRGDTREVRKWSEEGLAVARARGEKTDAVTPLHMLAAAARVDGDIGQARQFYRENLALNRELGRQDVVSVELGNLGALEVLEGNISEAVPFLRESLEIAYKRGDRYLAPYELVWLGRVALAEGNPARGATLFGAARTQFDATGLAMDPDEGPEYEKGLAAIRAALDEMAFSAAWATGKKMSLDEAVAFALGPSK
;
A
#
# COMPACT_ATOMS: atom_id res chain seq x y z
N MET A 1 -30.71 31.37 -16.23
CA MET A 1 -30.96 30.31 -17.28
C MET A 1 -29.76 30.01 -18.16
N ALA A 2 -29.22 30.97 -18.98
CA ALA A 2 -28.05 30.61 -19.85
C ALA A 2 -26.77 30.32 -19.06
N GLU A 3 -26.48 31.05 -18.00
CA GLU A 3 -25.33 30.84 -17.11
C GLU A 3 -25.45 29.51 -16.34
N GLU A 4 -26.60 29.23 -15.78
CA GLU A 4 -26.93 27.98 -15.08
C GLU A 4 -26.83 26.74 -16.01
N THR A 5 -27.22 26.88 -17.29
CA THR A 5 -27.05 25.85 -18.30
C THR A 5 -25.55 25.62 -18.61
N GLY A 6 -24.73 26.69 -18.57
CA GLY A 6 -23.28 26.61 -18.75
C GLY A 6 -22.58 25.91 -17.57
N GLU A 7 -22.98 26.21 -16.33
CA GLU A 7 -22.46 25.55 -15.14
C GLU A 7 -22.81 24.05 -15.13
N ALA A 8 -24.07 23.72 -15.44
CA ALA A 8 -24.53 22.35 -15.54
C ALA A 8 -23.71 21.54 -16.56
N HIS A 9 -23.47 22.11 -17.75
CA HIS A 9 -22.68 21.47 -18.79
C HIS A 9 -21.23 21.25 -18.35
N ARG A 10 -20.60 22.25 -17.72
CA ARG A 10 -19.24 22.14 -17.19
C ARG A 10 -19.15 21.06 -16.10
N ALA A 11 -20.12 21.01 -15.18
CA ALA A 11 -20.16 19.99 -14.13
C ALA A 11 -20.25 18.58 -14.71
N GLN A 12 -21.08 18.37 -15.76
CA GLN A 12 -21.18 17.07 -16.43
C GLN A 12 -19.91 16.70 -17.20
N THR A 13 -19.23 17.66 -17.82
CA THR A 13 -17.95 17.44 -18.50
C THR A 13 -16.88 16.97 -17.51
N LEU A 14 -16.81 17.57 -16.32
CA LEU A 14 -15.84 17.21 -15.28
C LEU A 14 -16.18 15.86 -14.63
N LEU A 15 -17.46 15.53 -14.47
CA LEU A 15 -17.88 14.19 -14.07
C LEU A 15 -17.44 13.13 -15.06
N ALA A 16 -17.61 13.40 -16.36
CA ALA A 16 -17.14 12.48 -17.41
C ALA A 16 -15.62 12.32 -17.42
N LEU A 17 -14.86 13.41 -17.19
CA LEU A 17 -13.41 13.37 -17.05
C LEU A 17 -12.97 12.51 -15.85
N ALA A 18 -13.64 12.65 -14.69
CA ALA A 18 -13.35 11.85 -13.52
C ALA A 18 -13.59 10.36 -13.76
N ALA A 19 -14.72 10.02 -14.43
CA ALA A 19 -15.04 8.65 -14.79
C ALA A 19 -14.05 8.05 -15.81
N GLU A 20 -13.55 8.85 -16.76
CA GLU A 20 -12.49 8.44 -17.68
C GLU A 20 -11.17 8.18 -16.96
N ALA A 21 -10.81 9.02 -15.99
CA ALA A 21 -9.55 8.93 -15.25
C ALA A 21 -9.50 7.74 -14.27
N GLU A 22 -10.60 7.40 -13.63
CA GLU A 22 -10.63 6.41 -12.52
C GLU A 22 -9.93 5.09 -12.81
N PRO A 23 -10.15 4.40 -13.94
CA PRO A 23 -9.47 3.14 -14.23
C PRO A 23 -7.95 3.25 -14.36
N HIS A 24 -7.44 4.44 -14.64
CA HIS A 24 -6.01 4.72 -14.83
C HIS A 24 -5.27 5.07 -13.55
N LEU A 25 -5.97 5.49 -12.48
CA LEU A 25 -5.34 5.98 -11.23
C LEU A 25 -4.52 4.92 -10.47
N MET A 26 -4.58 3.66 -10.88
CA MET A 26 -3.77 2.56 -10.36
C MET A 26 -3.01 1.83 -11.46
N GLY A 27 -2.89 2.44 -12.64
CA GLY A 27 -2.23 1.88 -13.82
C GLY A 27 -0.81 2.42 -14.03
N SER A 28 -0.19 2.03 -15.15
CA SER A 28 1.15 2.49 -15.53
C SER A 28 1.19 3.94 -16.04
N ASP A 29 0.06 4.54 -16.31
CA ASP A 29 -0.14 5.91 -16.80
C ASP A 29 -0.78 6.84 -15.73
N ASP A 30 -0.79 6.40 -14.46
CA ASP A 30 -1.36 7.11 -13.32
C ASP A 30 -0.84 8.55 -13.20
N ALA A 31 0.47 8.78 -13.33
CA ALA A 31 1.07 10.10 -13.23
C ALA A 31 0.47 11.10 -14.23
N VAL A 32 0.21 10.67 -15.48
CA VAL A 32 -0.37 11.52 -16.52
C VAL A 32 -1.80 11.93 -16.15
N TRP A 33 -2.59 10.96 -15.64
CA TRP A 33 -3.96 11.21 -15.22
C TRP A 33 -4.03 12.05 -13.94
N MET A 34 -3.15 11.80 -12.98
CA MET A 34 -3.03 12.61 -11.77
C MET A 34 -2.73 14.08 -12.10
N ASP A 35 -1.81 14.35 -13.02
CA ASP A 35 -1.48 15.71 -13.44
C ASP A 35 -2.62 16.37 -14.23
N ARG A 36 -3.40 15.61 -14.99
CA ARG A 36 -4.59 16.11 -15.68
C ARG A 36 -5.68 16.51 -14.68
N LEU A 37 -5.97 15.65 -13.70
CA LEU A 37 -6.96 15.91 -12.66
C LEU A 37 -6.57 17.11 -11.78
N GLU A 38 -5.27 17.25 -11.45
CA GLU A 38 -4.78 18.38 -10.65
C GLU A 38 -5.03 19.73 -11.33
N ARG A 39 -4.85 19.81 -12.65
CA ARG A 39 -5.13 21.05 -13.41
C ARG A 39 -6.60 21.46 -13.38
N ASP A 40 -7.51 20.48 -13.31
CA ASP A 40 -8.96 20.69 -13.34
C ASP A 40 -9.60 20.64 -11.94
N HIS A 41 -8.79 20.50 -10.86
CA HIS A 41 -9.28 20.23 -9.50
C HIS A 41 -10.21 21.30 -8.96
N ASP A 42 -9.92 22.60 -9.17
CA ASP A 42 -10.83 23.70 -8.77
C ASP A 42 -12.17 23.62 -9.52
N GLY A 43 -12.14 23.24 -10.78
CA GLY A 43 -13.37 22.97 -11.54
C GLY A 43 -14.17 21.81 -10.94
N MET A 44 -13.51 20.75 -10.50
CA MET A 44 -14.16 19.59 -9.86
C MET A 44 -14.78 19.96 -8.51
N ARG A 45 -14.14 20.85 -7.73
CA ARG A 45 -14.74 21.45 -6.52
C ARG A 45 -16.04 22.20 -6.83
N ALA A 46 -16.01 23.00 -7.87
CA ALA A 46 -17.21 23.74 -8.32
C ALA A 46 -18.31 22.77 -8.79
N ALA A 47 -17.96 21.73 -9.55
CA ALA A 47 -18.89 20.71 -10.02
C ALA A 47 -19.53 19.93 -8.86
N PHE A 48 -18.74 19.46 -7.89
CA PHE A 48 -19.22 18.78 -6.70
C PHE A 48 -20.23 19.63 -5.92
N SER A 49 -19.89 20.89 -5.65
CA SER A 49 -20.76 21.84 -4.97
C SER A 49 -22.04 22.11 -5.74
N TRP A 50 -21.93 22.22 -7.08
CA TRP A 50 -23.09 22.41 -7.96
C TRP A 50 -24.04 21.23 -7.91
N PHE A 51 -23.53 19.97 -7.98
CA PHE A 51 -24.35 18.76 -7.89
C PHE A 51 -25.13 18.70 -6.58
N LEU A 52 -24.47 18.94 -5.44
CA LEU A 52 -25.15 18.94 -4.14
C LEU A 52 -26.22 20.03 -4.05
N LYS A 53 -25.92 21.25 -4.50
CA LYS A 53 -26.86 22.40 -4.46
C LYS A 53 -28.11 22.13 -5.30
N HIS A 54 -28.01 21.38 -6.39
CA HIS A 54 -29.11 21.10 -7.30
C HIS A 54 -29.78 19.73 -7.08
N GLY A 55 -29.54 19.09 -5.91
CA GLY A 55 -30.17 17.82 -5.55
C GLY A 55 -29.72 16.63 -6.41
N LYS A 56 -28.55 16.73 -7.04
CA LYS A 56 -27.94 15.69 -7.86
C LYS A 56 -26.97 14.84 -7.05
N GLY A 57 -27.51 14.20 -5.99
CA GLY A 57 -26.70 13.40 -5.06
C GLY A 57 -26.02 12.20 -5.70
N ALA A 58 -26.65 11.58 -6.71
CA ALA A 58 -26.05 10.45 -7.42
C ALA A 58 -24.80 10.88 -8.21
N GLU A 59 -24.83 12.03 -8.88
CA GLU A 59 -23.69 12.59 -9.62
C GLU A 59 -22.60 13.07 -8.67
N ALA A 60 -22.95 13.68 -7.53
CA ALA A 60 -21.98 14.04 -6.49
C ALA A 60 -21.27 12.78 -5.94
N LEU A 61 -22.02 11.70 -5.71
CA LEU A 61 -21.49 10.41 -5.25
C LEU A 61 -20.56 9.79 -6.29
N GLN A 62 -20.94 9.85 -7.57
CA GLN A 62 -20.09 9.34 -8.65
C GLN A 62 -18.76 10.10 -8.70
N LEU A 63 -18.81 11.45 -8.68
CA LEU A 63 -17.60 12.28 -8.71
C LEU A 63 -16.68 12.00 -7.51
N ALA A 64 -17.24 11.90 -6.30
CA ALA A 64 -16.48 11.56 -5.11
C ALA A 64 -15.87 10.15 -5.16
N ALA A 65 -16.64 9.17 -5.68
CA ALA A 65 -16.18 7.79 -5.84
C ALA A 65 -15.06 7.63 -6.88
N ASP A 66 -15.03 8.48 -7.90
CA ASP A 66 -14.02 8.44 -8.96
C ASP A 66 -12.72 9.17 -8.54
N LEU A 67 -12.82 10.20 -7.69
CA LEU A 67 -11.70 11.10 -7.38
C LEU A 67 -11.03 10.86 -6.03
N TRP A 68 -11.59 10.10 -5.09
CA TRP A 68 -11.04 9.98 -3.74
C TRP A 68 -9.57 9.51 -3.72
N LEU A 69 -9.18 8.62 -4.64
CA LEU A 69 -7.82 8.11 -4.73
C LEU A 69 -6.84 9.19 -5.24
N PHE A 70 -7.25 9.95 -6.27
CA PHE A 70 -6.50 11.11 -6.74
C PHE A 70 -6.31 12.13 -5.61
N GLN A 71 -7.40 12.52 -4.95
CA GLN A 71 -7.36 13.49 -3.86
C GLN A 71 -6.46 13.03 -2.71
N GLU A 72 -6.49 11.74 -2.40
CA GLU A 72 -5.64 11.15 -1.35
C GLU A 72 -4.16 11.21 -1.72
N GLN A 73 -3.80 10.80 -2.94
CA GLN A 73 -2.41 10.75 -3.40
C GLN A 73 -1.80 12.15 -3.63
N ARG A 74 -2.62 13.15 -3.94
CA ARG A 74 -2.19 14.56 -4.14
C ARG A 74 -2.28 15.42 -2.88
N GLY A 75 -2.53 14.81 -1.71
CA GLY A 75 -2.54 15.53 -0.43
C GLY A 75 -3.86 16.19 -0.08
N HIS A 76 -4.95 15.90 -0.81
CA HIS A 76 -6.31 16.43 -0.57
C HIS A 76 -7.19 15.44 0.22
N ALA A 77 -6.60 14.59 1.07
CA ALA A 77 -7.30 13.49 1.76
C ALA A 77 -8.45 13.97 2.66
N ASP A 78 -8.35 15.13 3.29
CA ASP A 78 -9.44 15.68 4.11
C ASP A 78 -10.63 16.15 3.25
N GLU A 79 -10.36 16.67 2.06
CA GLU A 79 -11.38 17.00 1.06
C GLU A 79 -12.08 15.74 0.54
N ALA A 80 -11.32 14.69 0.22
CA ALA A 80 -11.88 13.40 -0.19
C ALA A 80 -12.85 12.83 0.86
N ARG A 81 -12.48 12.90 2.13
CA ARG A 81 -13.35 12.48 3.24
C ARG A 81 -14.63 13.29 3.32
N ASP A 82 -14.54 14.61 3.21
CA ASP A 82 -15.70 15.51 3.22
C ASP A 82 -16.64 15.22 2.06
N TRP A 83 -16.09 15.06 0.84
CA TRP A 83 -16.88 14.76 -0.34
C TRP A 83 -17.60 13.41 -0.23
N LEU A 84 -16.88 12.35 0.18
CA LEU A 84 -17.48 11.02 0.38
C LEU A 84 -18.56 11.07 1.46
N ALA A 85 -18.34 11.75 2.58
CA ALA A 85 -19.32 11.85 3.66
C ALA A 85 -20.58 12.60 3.21
N LYS A 86 -20.42 13.75 2.56
CA LYS A 86 -21.54 14.57 2.06
C LYS A 86 -22.33 13.85 0.98
N SER A 87 -21.64 13.23 0.02
CA SER A 87 -22.31 12.55 -1.09
C SER A 87 -23.01 11.26 -0.67
N LEU A 88 -22.43 10.48 0.25
CA LEU A 88 -23.07 9.28 0.80
C LEU A 88 -24.37 9.59 1.59
N ALA A 89 -24.44 10.79 2.18
CA ALA A 89 -25.61 11.27 2.90
C ALA A 89 -26.58 12.10 2.04
N ALA A 90 -26.23 12.39 0.77
CA ALA A 90 -27.03 13.27 -0.09
C ALA A 90 -28.31 12.57 -0.57
N PRO A 91 -29.46 13.29 -0.63
CA PRO A 91 -30.67 12.77 -1.27
C PRO A 91 -30.41 12.32 -2.71
N GLY A 92 -30.93 11.16 -3.09
CA GLY A 92 -30.73 10.54 -4.40
C GLY A 92 -29.47 9.64 -4.50
N ALA A 93 -28.65 9.56 -3.44
CA ALA A 93 -27.47 8.70 -3.37
C ALA A 93 -27.71 7.38 -2.59
N GLU A 94 -28.94 7.14 -2.10
CA GLU A 94 -29.26 6.02 -1.21
C GLU A 94 -29.28 4.66 -1.93
N ALA A 95 -29.40 4.68 -3.26
CA ALA A 95 -29.51 3.47 -4.05
C ALA A 95 -28.25 2.59 -3.88
N ARG A 96 -28.46 1.29 -3.64
CA ARG A 96 -27.40 0.29 -3.47
C ARG A 96 -26.75 -0.05 -4.82
N THR A 97 -25.95 0.87 -5.33
CA THR A 97 -25.26 0.80 -6.61
C THR A 97 -23.78 0.44 -6.43
N VAL A 98 -23.13 0.04 -7.53
CA VAL A 98 -21.67 -0.15 -7.57
C VAL A 98 -20.95 1.16 -7.21
N THR A 99 -21.46 2.31 -7.65
CA THR A 99 -20.91 3.63 -7.31
C THR A 99 -20.92 3.86 -5.80
N ARG A 100 -22.04 3.57 -5.12
CA ARG A 100 -22.12 3.67 -3.65
C ARG A 100 -21.12 2.73 -2.98
N ALA A 101 -20.99 1.50 -3.45
CA ALA A 101 -20.00 0.56 -2.90
C ALA A 101 -18.56 1.04 -3.10
N ARG A 102 -18.23 1.67 -4.25
CA ARG A 102 -16.91 2.28 -4.51
C ARG A 102 -16.64 3.46 -3.57
N ALA A 103 -17.62 4.33 -3.38
CA ALA A 103 -17.53 5.44 -2.42
C ALA A 103 -17.32 4.95 -0.99
N LEU A 104 -18.07 3.93 -0.55
CA LEU A 104 -17.92 3.31 0.77
C LEU A 104 -16.53 2.66 0.93
N TYR A 105 -16.01 1.99 -0.10
CA TYR A 105 -14.65 1.47 -0.07
C TYR A 105 -13.62 2.60 0.14
N GLY A 106 -13.72 3.70 -0.60
CA GLY A 106 -12.86 4.87 -0.43
C GLY A 106 -12.96 5.47 0.97
N ALA A 107 -14.19 5.66 1.47
CA ALA A 107 -14.43 6.14 2.83
C ALA A 107 -13.80 5.21 3.89
N GLY A 108 -13.90 3.89 3.70
CA GLY A 108 -13.29 2.88 4.57
C GLY A 108 -11.76 2.97 4.59
N ILE A 109 -11.13 3.15 3.43
CA ILE A 109 -9.66 3.32 3.33
C ILE A 109 -9.21 4.61 4.03
N LEU A 110 -9.88 5.74 3.79
CA LEU A 110 -9.51 7.00 4.41
C LEU A 110 -9.73 7.00 5.92
N ALA A 111 -10.79 6.36 6.41
CA ALA A 111 -11.03 6.15 7.84
C ALA A 111 -9.95 5.23 8.45
N PHE A 112 -9.59 4.13 7.78
CA PHE A 112 -8.50 3.25 8.20
C PHE A 112 -7.18 4.01 8.36
N ARG A 113 -6.81 4.88 7.40
CA ARG A 113 -5.58 5.69 7.48
C ARG A 113 -5.59 6.71 8.62
N LYS A 114 -6.77 7.22 9.00
CA LYS A 114 -6.95 8.13 10.14
C LYS A 114 -7.12 7.40 11.48
N LEU A 115 -6.94 6.07 11.51
CA LEU A 115 -7.07 5.21 12.70
C LEU A 115 -8.50 5.14 13.26
N ASP A 116 -9.51 5.53 12.49
CA ASP A 116 -10.92 5.36 12.85
C ASP A 116 -11.41 3.97 12.41
N ALA A 117 -11.11 2.98 13.26
CA ALA A 117 -11.39 1.58 12.98
C ALA A 117 -12.90 1.30 12.85
N ASP A 118 -13.72 1.99 13.63
CA ASP A 118 -15.17 1.78 13.63
C ASP A 118 -15.83 2.33 12.36
N ALA A 119 -15.45 3.53 11.93
CA ALA A 119 -15.91 4.09 10.67
C ALA A 119 -15.44 3.25 9.47
N ALA A 120 -14.18 2.82 9.48
CA ALA A 120 -13.64 1.96 8.44
C ALA A 120 -14.39 0.63 8.34
N ARG A 121 -14.64 -0.04 9.48
CA ARG A 121 -15.40 -1.29 9.54
C ARG A 121 -16.79 -1.14 8.96
N ARG A 122 -17.56 -0.16 9.43
CA ARG A 122 -18.93 0.09 8.91
C ARG A 122 -18.94 0.32 7.41
N ALA A 123 -18.00 1.10 6.90
CA ALA A 123 -17.91 1.39 5.48
C ALA A 123 -17.56 0.14 4.65
N PHE A 124 -16.60 -0.68 5.09
CA PHE A 124 -16.26 -1.93 4.41
C PHE A 124 -17.39 -2.96 4.47
N GLU A 125 -18.10 -3.07 5.61
CA GLU A 125 -19.25 -3.99 5.75
C GLU A 125 -20.39 -3.61 4.80
N GLU A 126 -20.78 -2.33 4.73
CA GLU A 126 -21.81 -1.86 3.79
C GLU A 126 -21.35 -2.04 2.33
N CYS A 127 -20.08 -1.71 2.03
CA CYS A 127 -19.50 -1.95 0.72
C CYS A 127 -19.60 -3.44 0.33
N LEU A 128 -19.19 -4.35 1.21
CA LEU A 128 -19.22 -5.80 0.97
C LEU A 128 -20.63 -6.32 0.69
N VAL A 129 -21.62 -5.85 1.47
CA VAL A 129 -23.02 -6.24 1.26
C VAL A 129 -23.50 -5.82 -0.13
N ILE A 130 -23.30 -4.55 -0.52
CA ILE A 130 -23.69 -4.05 -1.85
C ILE A 130 -22.90 -4.75 -2.98
N ALA A 131 -21.61 -4.97 -2.79
CA ALA A 131 -20.76 -5.63 -3.78
C ALA A 131 -21.21 -7.07 -4.04
N LYS A 132 -21.61 -7.82 -2.98
CA LYS A 132 -22.18 -9.17 -3.10
C LYS A 132 -23.54 -9.16 -3.82
N GLU A 133 -24.43 -8.21 -3.51
CA GLU A 133 -25.72 -8.06 -4.19
C GLU A 133 -25.59 -7.74 -5.68
N ARG A 134 -24.52 -7.04 -6.06
CA ARG A 134 -24.23 -6.64 -7.44
C ARG A 134 -23.26 -7.58 -8.17
N ASP A 135 -22.83 -8.66 -7.52
CA ASP A 135 -21.83 -9.62 -8.03
C ASP A 135 -20.56 -8.92 -8.57
N TYR A 136 -20.10 -7.87 -7.87
CA TYR A 136 -18.94 -7.09 -8.29
C TYR A 136 -17.66 -7.57 -7.58
N VAL A 137 -17.00 -8.56 -8.19
CA VAL A 137 -15.86 -9.32 -7.64
C VAL A 137 -14.78 -8.43 -7.06
N ARG A 138 -14.31 -7.43 -7.81
CA ARG A 138 -13.23 -6.55 -7.36
C ARG A 138 -13.54 -5.83 -6.04
N LEU A 139 -14.76 -5.35 -5.85
CA LEU A 139 -15.16 -4.70 -4.59
C LEU A 139 -15.36 -5.70 -3.45
N ILE A 140 -15.83 -6.93 -3.74
CA ILE A 140 -15.90 -8.00 -2.74
C ILE A 140 -14.49 -8.26 -2.18
N VAL A 141 -13.51 -8.46 -3.05
CA VAL A 141 -12.12 -8.71 -2.66
C VAL A 141 -11.53 -7.52 -1.91
N ARG A 142 -11.72 -6.30 -2.43
CA ARG A 142 -11.21 -5.08 -1.79
C ARG A 142 -11.80 -4.83 -0.41
N ALA A 143 -13.10 -5.02 -0.23
CA ALA A 143 -13.75 -4.86 1.07
C ALA A 143 -13.27 -5.92 2.08
N ASN A 144 -13.17 -7.18 1.67
CA ASN A 144 -12.56 -8.25 2.47
C ASN A 144 -11.11 -7.91 2.87
N THR A 145 -10.32 -7.38 1.94
CA THR A 145 -8.95 -6.91 2.23
C THR A 145 -8.95 -5.77 3.25
N GLY A 146 -9.89 -4.82 3.15
CA GLY A 146 -10.05 -3.75 4.14
C GLY A 146 -10.34 -4.30 5.54
N MET A 147 -11.22 -5.30 5.65
CA MET A 147 -11.51 -6.00 6.91
C MET A 147 -10.29 -6.77 7.44
N ALA A 148 -9.55 -7.45 6.57
CA ALA A 148 -8.31 -8.15 6.93
C ALA A 148 -7.25 -7.17 7.47
N ARG A 149 -7.07 -6.00 6.86
CA ARG A 149 -6.15 -4.95 7.35
C ARG A 149 -6.55 -4.42 8.74
N LEU A 150 -7.85 -4.23 8.99
CA LEU A 150 -8.35 -3.86 10.31
C LEU A 150 -8.02 -4.94 11.37
N ALA A 151 -8.19 -6.21 11.00
CA ALA A 151 -7.86 -7.35 11.86
C ALA A 151 -6.34 -7.44 12.12
N LEU A 152 -5.52 -7.29 11.07
CA LEU A 152 -4.05 -7.33 11.20
C LEU A 152 -3.53 -6.24 12.15
N ARG A 153 -4.07 -5.04 12.08
CA ARG A 153 -3.70 -3.93 12.99
C ARG A 153 -3.97 -4.23 14.46
N ARG A 154 -4.93 -5.12 14.75
CA ARG A 154 -5.24 -5.60 16.10
C ARG A 154 -4.47 -6.88 16.48
N GLY A 155 -3.69 -7.43 15.58
CA GLY A 155 -3.02 -8.73 15.74
C GLY A 155 -3.97 -9.93 15.68
N ASP A 156 -5.21 -9.76 15.18
CA ASP A 156 -6.19 -10.84 15.05
C ASP A 156 -5.98 -11.62 13.74
N THR A 157 -4.98 -12.48 13.74
CA THR A 157 -4.60 -13.29 12.56
C THR A 157 -5.71 -14.26 12.12
N ARG A 158 -6.57 -14.69 13.04
CA ARG A 158 -7.71 -15.53 12.72
C ARG A 158 -8.71 -14.78 11.84
N GLU A 159 -9.01 -13.54 12.19
CA GLU A 159 -9.91 -12.69 11.41
C GLU A 159 -9.26 -12.27 10.08
N VAL A 160 -7.92 -12.04 10.06
CA VAL A 160 -7.17 -11.82 8.81
C VAL A 160 -7.34 -13.00 7.85
N ARG A 161 -7.12 -14.24 8.32
CA ARG A 161 -7.30 -15.45 7.50
C ARG A 161 -8.71 -15.55 6.95
N LYS A 162 -9.71 -15.41 7.79
CA LYS A 162 -11.14 -15.47 7.40
C LYS A 162 -11.44 -14.56 6.21
N TRP A 163 -11.12 -13.28 6.34
CA TRP A 163 -11.45 -12.31 5.30
C TRP A 163 -10.59 -12.48 4.04
N SER A 164 -9.33 -12.84 4.19
CA SER A 164 -8.43 -13.05 3.06
C SER A 164 -8.77 -14.33 2.28
N GLU A 165 -9.11 -15.43 2.96
CA GLU A 165 -9.55 -16.68 2.32
C GLU A 165 -10.85 -16.47 1.55
N GLU A 166 -11.82 -15.73 2.12
CA GLU A 166 -13.07 -15.39 1.42
C GLU A 166 -12.78 -14.57 0.15
N GLY A 167 -11.95 -13.54 0.25
CA GLY A 167 -11.56 -12.72 -0.90
C GLY A 167 -10.83 -13.54 -1.97
N LEU A 168 -9.86 -14.38 -1.57
CA LEU A 168 -9.09 -15.23 -2.46
C LEU A 168 -9.97 -16.27 -3.18
N ALA A 169 -10.91 -16.89 -2.45
CA ALA A 169 -11.86 -17.84 -3.02
C ALA A 169 -12.71 -17.19 -4.12
N VAL A 170 -13.20 -15.97 -3.89
CA VAL A 170 -13.98 -15.22 -4.89
C VAL A 170 -13.12 -14.88 -6.12
N ALA A 171 -11.90 -14.37 -5.93
CA ALA A 171 -10.98 -14.04 -7.02
C ALA A 171 -10.65 -15.27 -7.88
N ARG A 172 -10.31 -16.39 -7.23
CA ARG A 172 -9.99 -17.68 -7.92
C ARG A 172 -11.19 -18.25 -8.67
N ALA A 173 -12.39 -18.23 -8.09
CA ALA A 173 -13.61 -18.74 -8.73
C ALA A 173 -13.97 -17.99 -10.01
N ARG A 174 -13.55 -16.74 -10.14
CA ARG A 174 -13.79 -15.90 -11.32
C ARG A 174 -12.59 -15.80 -12.26
N GLY A 175 -11.46 -16.39 -11.91
CA GLY A 175 -10.22 -16.30 -12.71
C GLY A 175 -9.55 -14.93 -12.67
N GLU A 176 -9.89 -14.08 -11.68
CA GLU A 176 -9.40 -12.72 -11.53
C GLU A 176 -8.03 -12.70 -10.83
N LYS A 177 -6.99 -13.00 -11.58
CA LYS A 177 -5.61 -13.12 -11.07
C LYS A 177 -5.14 -11.88 -10.31
N THR A 178 -5.42 -10.69 -10.83
CA THR A 178 -5.02 -9.43 -10.19
C THR A 178 -5.65 -9.27 -8.81
N ASP A 179 -6.89 -9.70 -8.64
CA ASP A 179 -7.62 -9.57 -7.39
C ASP A 179 -7.17 -10.62 -6.34
N ALA A 180 -6.44 -11.68 -6.74
CA ALA A 180 -5.88 -12.67 -5.81
C ALA A 180 -4.61 -12.16 -5.06
N VAL A 181 -3.93 -11.16 -5.61
CA VAL A 181 -2.63 -10.66 -5.12
C VAL A 181 -2.69 -10.22 -3.64
N THR A 182 -3.59 -9.31 -3.32
CA THR A 182 -3.63 -8.75 -1.95
C THR A 182 -4.12 -9.76 -0.90
N PRO A 183 -5.14 -10.59 -1.16
CA PRO A 183 -5.50 -11.68 -0.24
C PRO A 183 -4.34 -12.65 0.04
N LEU A 184 -3.55 -13.03 -0.95
CA LEU A 184 -2.37 -13.90 -0.77
C LEU A 184 -1.33 -13.23 0.14
N HIS A 185 -1.03 -11.95 -0.09
CA HIS A 185 -0.14 -11.18 0.76
C HIS A 185 -0.63 -11.14 2.23
N MET A 186 -1.92 -10.88 2.44
CA MET A 186 -2.50 -10.84 3.78
C MET A 186 -2.46 -12.20 4.49
N LEU A 187 -2.64 -13.31 3.76
CA LEU A 187 -2.49 -14.66 4.30
C LEU A 187 -1.03 -14.95 4.70
N ALA A 188 -0.08 -14.51 3.88
CA ALA A 188 1.34 -14.63 4.18
C ALA A 188 1.71 -13.83 5.44
N ALA A 189 1.23 -12.58 5.55
CA ALA A 189 1.44 -11.72 6.71
C ALA A 189 0.86 -12.35 8.00
N ALA A 190 -0.37 -12.90 7.93
CA ALA A 190 -0.98 -13.59 9.07
C ALA A 190 -0.17 -14.82 9.50
N ALA A 191 0.30 -15.63 8.53
CA ALA A 191 1.13 -16.80 8.82
C ALA A 191 2.47 -16.40 9.47
N ARG A 192 3.09 -15.32 9.00
CA ARG A 192 4.32 -14.78 9.60
C ARG A 192 4.10 -14.35 11.06
N VAL A 193 3.02 -13.62 11.33
CA VAL A 193 2.67 -13.18 12.71
C VAL A 193 2.41 -14.37 13.63
N ASP A 194 1.77 -15.45 13.12
CA ASP A 194 1.53 -16.68 13.88
C ASP A 194 2.80 -17.54 14.07
N GLY A 195 3.92 -17.17 13.43
CA GLY A 195 5.17 -17.96 13.43
C GLY A 195 5.12 -19.19 12.53
N ASP A 196 4.11 -19.34 11.68
CA ASP A 196 4.05 -20.40 10.65
C ASP A 196 4.84 -19.98 9.42
N ILE A 197 6.17 -20.02 9.54
CA ILE A 197 7.10 -19.56 8.49
C ILE A 197 6.95 -20.40 7.22
N GLY A 198 6.63 -21.70 7.35
CA GLY A 198 6.39 -22.58 6.19
C GLY A 198 5.23 -22.10 5.34
N GLN A 199 4.11 -21.79 5.98
CA GLN A 199 2.91 -21.30 5.30
C GLN A 199 3.11 -19.87 4.76
N ALA A 200 3.78 -18.98 5.52
CA ALA A 200 4.12 -17.63 5.06
C ALA A 200 4.94 -17.68 3.76
N ARG A 201 6.01 -18.52 3.75
CA ARG A 201 6.86 -18.75 2.57
C ARG A 201 6.06 -19.25 1.36
N GLN A 202 5.12 -20.16 1.58
CA GLN A 202 4.27 -20.69 0.51
C GLN A 202 3.42 -19.60 -0.12
N PHE A 203 2.73 -18.80 0.68
CA PHE A 203 1.88 -17.71 0.18
C PHE A 203 2.68 -16.60 -0.49
N TYR A 204 3.83 -16.19 0.07
CA TYR A 204 4.70 -15.21 -0.59
C TYR A 204 5.23 -15.69 -1.93
N ARG A 205 5.63 -17.00 -2.04
CA ARG A 205 6.08 -17.59 -3.31
C ARG A 205 4.96 -17.64 -4.34
N GLU A 206 3.75 -18.04 -3.94
CA GLU A 206 2.57 -18.04 -4.83
C GLU A 206 2.29 -16.61 -5.33
N ASN A 207 2.31 -15.63 -4.43
CA ASN A 207 2.07 -14.24 -4.77
C ASN A 207 3.17 -13.66 -5.67
N LEU A 208 4.43 -13.97 -5.40
CA LEU A 208 5.56 -13.58 -6.24
C LEU A 208 5.42 -14.13 -7.67
N ALA A 209 5.10 -15.41 -7.81
CA ALA A 209 4.91 -16.04 -9.12
C ALA A 209 3.76 -15.36 -9.89
N LEU A 210 2.65 -15.11 -9.21
CA LEU A 210 1.49 -14.43 -9.78
C LEU A 210 1.83 -13.00 -10.25
N ASN A 211 2.55 -12.23 -9.44
CA ASN A 211 2.91 -10.86 -9.80
C ASN A 211 3.98 -10.77 -10.90
N ARG A 212 4.88 -11.76 -10.98
CA ARG A 212 5.79 -11.91 -12.12
C ARG A 212 5.01 -12.16 -13.42
N GLU A 213 3.99 -13.03 -13.39
CA GLU A 213 3.10 -13.28 -14.54
C GLU A 213 2.34 -12.01 -14.95
N LEU A 214 1.87 -11.23 -13.98
CA LEU A 214 1.14 -9.97 -14.20
C LEU A 214 2.05 -8.78 -14.57
N GLY A 215 3.38 -8.94 -14.53
CA GLY A 215 4.33 -7.87 -14.81
C GLY A 215 4.39 -6.78 -13.73
N ARG A 216 3.85 -7.03 -12.52
CA ARG A 216 3.74 -6.05 -11.44
C ARG A 216 5.02 -5.96 -10.61
N GLN A 217 5.99 -5.22 -11.13
CA GLN A 217 7.31 -5.07 -10.50
C GLN A 217 7.26 -4.42 -9.11
N ASP A 218 6.27 -3.56 -8.85
CA ASP A 218 6.00 -2.95 -7.55
C ASP A 218 5.74 -4.00 -6.46
N VAL A 219 4.87 -4.97 -6.75
CA VAL A 219 4.54 -6.04 -5.80
C VAL A 219 5.64 -7.12 -5.80
N VAL A 220 6.26 -7.40 -6.95
CA VAL A 220 7.39 -8.34 -7.03
C VAL A 220 8.49 -7.98 -6.05
N SER A 221 8.90 -6.68 -5.99
CA SER A 221 9.93 -6.25 -5.04
C SER A 221 9.50 -6.47 -3.58
N VAL A 222 8.27 -6.14 -3.23
CA VAL A 222 7.75 -6.35 -1.86
C VAL A 222 7.76 -7.83 -1.47
N GLU A 223 7.30 -8.73 -2.35
CA GLU A 223 7.27 -10.16 -2.03
C GLU A 223 8.66 -10.79 -1.96
N LEU A 224 9.60 -10.30 -2.77
CA LEU A 224 11.02 -10.68 -2.69
C LEU A 224 11.63 -10.25 -1.35
N GLY A 225 11.39 -9.01 -0.92
CA GLY A 225 11.83 -8.51 0.39
C GLY A 225 11.28 -9.35 1.53
N ASN A 226 9.98 -9.65 1.52
CA ASN A 226 9.35 -10.51 2.53
C ASN A 226 9.94 -11.93 2.57
N LEU A 227 10.20 -12.54 1.40
CA LEU A 227 10.85 -13.85 1.33
C LEU A 227 12.28 -13.77 1.88
N GLY A 228 13.05 -12.76 1.49
CA GLY A 228 14.40 -12.53 2.00
C GLY A 228 14.42 -12.35 3.52
N ALA A 229 13.49 -11.55 4.04
CA ALA A 229 13.33 -11.35 5.48
C ALA A 229 13.04 -12.68 6.22
N LEU A 230 12.13 -13.51 5.70
CA LEU A 230 11.85 -14.83 6.27
C LEU A 230 13.10 -15.72 6.30
N GLU A 231 13.87 -15.75 5.22
CA GLU A 231 15.07 -16.58 5.15
C GLU A 231 16.16 -16.07 6.13
N VAL A 232 16.28 -14.74 6.32
CA VAL A 232 17.17 -14.17 7.37
C VAL A 232 16.72 -14.61 8.76
N LEU A 233 15.43 -14.59 9.06
CA LEU A 233 14.89 -14.97 10.36
C LEU A 233 15.11 -16.47 10.66
N GLU A 234 15.07 -17.31 9.64
CA GLU A 234 15.36 -18.76 9.73
C GLU A 234 16.86 -19.09 9.72
N GLY A 235 17.72 -18.08 9.49
CA GLY A 235 19.18 -18.31 9.37
C GLY A 235 19.65 -18.84 8.02
N ASN A 236 18.78 -18.91 7.01
CA ASN A 236 19.08 -19.37 5.65
C ASN A 236 19.71 -18.24 4.80
N ILE A 237 20.86 -17.73 5.25
CA ILE A 237 21.46 -16.51 4.70
C ILE A 237 21.76 -16.61 3.21
N SER A 238 22.25 -17.75 2.74
CA SER A 238 22.56 -17.99 1.32
C SER A 238 21.31 -17.89 0.42
N GLU A 239 20.13 -18.24 0.95
CA GLU A 239 18.85 -18.13 0.23
C GLU A 239 18.26 -16.72 0.33
N ALA A 240 18.50 -16.01 1.43
CA ALA A 240 18.01 -14.66 1.64
C ALA A 240 18.62 -13.63 0.68
N VAL A 241 19.95 -13.73 0.46
CA VAL A 241 20.73 -12.76 -0.30
C VAL A 241 20.17 -12.49 -1.70
N PRO A 242 19.89 -13.49 -2.56
CA PRO A 242 19.36 -13.23 -3.90
C PRO A 242 18.01 -12.55 -3.88
N PHE A 243 17.11 -12.89 -2.94
CA PHE A 243 15.81 -12.23 -2.81
C PHE A 243 15.94 -10.75 -2.43
N LEU A 244 16.72 -10.45 -1.40
CA LEU A 244 16.91 -9.08 -0.91
C LEU A 244 17.61 -8.19 -1.96
N ARG A 245 18.58 -8.75 -2.69
CA ARG A 245 19.27 -7.99 -3.74
C ARG A 245 18.36 -7.69 -4.93
N GLU A 246 17.58 -8.68 -5.41
CA GLU A 246 16.61 -8.48 -6.49
C GLU A 246 15.54 -7.47 -6.06
N SER A 247 15.04 -7.55 -4.83
CA SER A 247 14.09 -6.59 -4.26
C SER A 247 14.65 -5.16 -4.28
N LEU A 248 15.85 -4.96 -3.71
CA LEU A 248 16.51 -3.66 -3.66
C LEU A 248 16.77 -3.09 -5.06
N GLU A 249 17.22 -3.91 -6.01
CA GLU A 249 17.44 -3.47 -7.39
C GLU A 249 16.17 -2.99 -8.07
N ILE A 250 15.04 -3.72 -7.89
CA ILE A 250 13.75 -3.33 -8.46
C ILE A 250 13.25 -2.05 -7.79
N ALA A 251 13.26 -2.00 -6.46
CA ALA A 251 12.83 -0.83 -5.70
C ALA A 251 13.61 0.42 -6.11
N TYR A 252 14.93 0.31 -6.20
CA TYR A 252 15.81 1.42 -6.61
C TYR A 252 15.55 1.90 -8.04
N LYS A 253 15.44 0.98 -9.01
CA LYS A 253 15.14 1.32 -10.42
C LYS A 253 13.79 2.01 -10.58
N ARG A 254 12.84 1.71 -9.72
CA ARG A 254 11.50 2.32 -9.69
C ARG A 254 11.45 3.65 -8.93
N GLY A 255 12.53 4.01 -8.23
CA GLY A 255 12.54 5.19 -7.36
C GLY A 255 11.71 4.99 -6.08
N ASP A 256 11.48 3.77 -5.66
CA ASP A 256 10.74 3.44 -4.44
C ASP A 256 11.60 3.74 -3.20
N ARG A 257 11.43 4.95 -2.69
CA ARG A 257 12.14 5.43 -1.49
C ARG A 257 11.56 4.88 -0.19
N TYR A 258 10.39 4.21 -0.25
CA TYR A 258 9.79 3.59 0.91
C TYR A 258 10.38 2.20 1.16
N LEU A 259 10.46 1.35 0.13
CA LEU A 259 10.91 -0.02 0.26
C LEU A 259 12.44 -0.14 0.42
N ALA A 260 13.20 0.66 -0.32
CA ALA A 260 14.67 0.55 -0.32
C ALA A 260 15.33 0.59 1.08
N PRO A 261 14.93 1.45 2.04
CA PRO A 261 15.49 1.43 3.39
C PRO A 261 15.29 0.11 4.14
N TYR A 262 14.16 -0.56 3.97
CA TYR A 262 13.91 -1.87 4.60
C TYR A 262 14.87 -2.93 4.06
N GLU A 263 15.11 -2.92 2.76
CA GLU A 263 16.06 -3.85 2.15
C GLU A 263 17.50 -3.63 2.64
N LEU A 264 17.88 -2.37 2.88
CA LEU A 264 19.18 -2.06 3.50
C LEU A 264 19.28 -2.63 4.92
N VAL A 265 18.20 -2.60 5.70
CA VAL A 265 18.15 -3.20 7.05
C VAL A 265 18.36 -4.71 6.96
N TRP A 266 17.61 -5.41 6.11
CA TRP A 266 17.72 -6.86 5.97
C TRP A 266 19.08 -7.29 5.43
N LEU A 267 19.67 -6.58 4.47
CA LEU A 267 21.04 -6.82 3.99
C LEU A 267 22.10 -6.49 5.08
N GLY A 268 21.81 -5.56 5.98
CA GLY A 268 22.62 -5.31 7.16
C GLY A 268 22.61 -6.47 8.15
N ARG A 269 21.47 -7.15 8.34
CA ARG A 269 21.35 -8.37 9.13
C ARG A 269 22.07 -9.56 8.46
N VAL A 270 21.99 -9.64 7.13
CA VAL A 270 22.80 -10.59 6.33
C VAL A 270 24.29 -10.38 6.62
N ALA A 271 24.78 -9.14 6.51
CA ALA A 271 26.18 -8.82 6.77
C ALA A 271 26.63 -9.23 8.19
N LEU A 272 25.79 -9.02 9.20
CA LEU A 272 26.04 -9.49 10.57
C LEU A 272 26.18 -11.02 10.61
N ALA A 273 25.26 -11.74 9.97
CA ALA A 273 25.27 -13.21 9.94
C ALA A 273 26.50 -13.77 9.17
N GLU A 274 27.00 -13.02 8.19
CA GLU A 274 28.24 -13.33 7.45
C GLU A 274 29.53 -12.97 8.23
N GLY A 275 29.40 -12.48 9.47
CA GLY A 275 30.55 -12.10 10.31
C GLY A 275 31.13 -10.71 9.98
N ASN A 276 30.38 -9.86 9.30
CA ASN A 276 30.77 -8.48 8.96
C ASN A 276 29.84 -7.44 9.65
N PRO A 277 29.89 -7.31 10.98
CA PRO A 277 29.04 -6.38 11.72
C PRO A 277 29.28 -4.91 11.38
N ALA A 278 30.49 -4.53 10.94
CA ALA A 278 30.79 -3.17 10.52
C ALA A 278 30.03 -2.79 9.25
N ARG A 279 29.96 -3.71 8.27
CA ARG A 279 29.10 -3.53 7.08
C ARG A 279 27.63 -3.42 7.48
N GLY A 280 27.18 -4.26 8.44
CA GLY A 280 25.84 -4.19 9.00
C GLY A 280 25.53 -2.81 9.59
N ALA A 281 26.42 -2.27 10.45
CA ALA A 281 26.27 -0.95 11.04
C ALA A 281 26.19 0.17 9.98
N THR A 282 27.00 0.06 8.91
CA THR A 282 26.98 1.02 7.80
C THR A 282 25.62 0.99 7.07
N LEU A 283 25.10 -0.21 6.76
CA LEU A 283 23.80 -0.35 6.07
C LEU A 283 22.64 0.15 6.93
N PHE A 284 22.64 -0.14 8.24
CA PHE A 284 21.64 0.39 9.17
C PHE A 284 21.71 1.92 9.31
N GLY A 285 22.92 2.50 9.34
CA GLY A 285 23.12 3.94 9.34
C GLY A 285 22.58 4.60 8.07
N ALA A 286 22.79 4.00 6.92
CA ALA A 286 22.25 4.46 5.64
C ALA A 286 20.71 4.35 5.62
N ALA A 287 20.15 3.19 6.03
CA ALA A 287 18.71 2.99 6.14
C ALA A 287 18.05 4.05 7.04
N ARG A 288 18.66 4.34 8.20
CA ARG A 288 18.15 5.36 9.14
C ARG A 288 18.04 6.73 8.48
N THR A 289 19.02 7.14 7.72
CA THR A 289 18.99 8.43 6.98
C THR A 289 17.85 8.45 5.97
N GLN A 290 17.60 7.34 5.26
CA GLN A 290 16.51 7.26 4.29
C GLN A 290 15.14 7.27 4.99
N PHE A 291 14.95 6.57 6.10
CA PHE A 291 13.72 6.66 6.89
C PHE A 291 13.46 8.09 7.39
N ASP A 292 14.49 8.75 7.92
CA ASP A 292 14.38 10.14 8.38
C ASP A 292 13.98 11.09 7.24
N ALA A 293 14.49 10.85 6.03
CA ALA A 293 14.19 11.67 4.85
C ALA A 293 12.74 11.47 4.33
N THR A 294 12.12 10.31 4.53
CA THR A 294 10.72 10.08 4.14
C THR A 294 9.73 10.72 5.11
N GLY A 295 10.13 10.97 6.35
CA GLY A 295 9.24 11.43 7.43
C GLY A 295 8.14 10.42 7.81
N LEU A 296 8.22 9.18 7.31
CA LEU A 296 7.25 8.12 7.59
C LEU A 296 7.70 7.28 8.78
N ALA A 297 6.75 6.83 9.59
CA ALA A 297 7.00 5.83 10.61
C ALA A 297 7.25 4.46 9.95
N MET A 298 8.14 3.66 10.54
CA MET A 298 8.30 2.26 10.13
C MET A 298 6.99 1.49 10.32
N ASP A 299 6.79 0.47 9.51
CA ASP A 299 5.67 -0.44 9.69
C ASP A 299 5.73 -1.10 11.07
N PRO A 300 4.58 -1.28 11.73
CA PRO A 300 4.53 -1.77 13.11
C PRO A 300 5.19 -3.13 13.34
N ASP A 301 5.25 -3.96 12.32
CA ASP A 301 5.85 -5.30 12.34
C ASP A 301 7.35 -5.29 12.00
N GLU A 302 7.83 -4.27 11.29
CA GLU A 302 9.25 -4.11 10.95
C GLU A 302 10.08 -3.40 12.03
N GLY A 303 9.45 -2.49 12.79
CA GLY A 303 10.13 -1.75 13.86
C GLY A 303 10.84 -2.65 14.89
N PRO A 304 10.19 -3.67 15.45
CA PRO A 304 10.82 -4.62 16.38
C PRO A 304 12.02 -5.37 15.76
N GLU A 305 11.94 -5.74 14.47
CA GLU A 305 13.03 -6.45 13.79
C GLU A 305 14.22 -5.51 13.49
N TYR A 306 13.96 -4.26 13.18
CA TYR A 306 14.98 -3.22 13.09
C TYR A 306 15.75 -3.07 14.40
N GLU A 307 15.05 -2.91 15.52
CA GLU A 307 15.67 -2.72 16.84
C GLU A 307 16.48 -3.95 17.29
N LYS A 308 15.97 -5.18 17.05
CA LYS A 308 16.70 -6.42 17.31
C LYS A 308 18.00 -6.50 16.48
N GLY A 309 17.91 -6.18 15.18
CA GLY A 309 19.07 -6.18 14.29
C GLY A 309 20.13 -5.17 14.73
N LEU A 310 19.70 -3.95 15.05
CA LEU A 310 20.56 -2.88 15.51
C LEU A 310 21.27 -3.25 16.85
N ALA A 311 20.54 -3.80 17.79
CA ALA A 311 21.09 -4.25 19.07
C ALA A 311 22.13 -5.37 18.87
N ALA A 312 21.87 -6.33 17.98
CA ALA A 312 22.79 -7.41 17.68
C ALA A 312 24.09 -6.90 17.02
N ILE A 313 23.98 -5.97 16.07
CA ILE A 313 25.14 -5.33 15.43
C ILE A 313 25.97 -4.55 16.46
N ARG A 314 25.32 -3.79 17.35
CA ARG A 314 26.02 -3.08 18.42
C ARG A 314 26.76 -4.01 19.37
N ALA A 315 26.15 -5.13 19.72
CA ALA A 315 26.78 -6.12 20.59
C ALA A 315 28.01 -6.82 19.96
N ALA A 316 28.08 -6.83 18.64
CA ALA A 316 29.18 -7.47 17.88
C ALA A 316 30.37 -6.51 17.61
N LEU A 317 30.29 -5.23 17.98
CA LEU A 317 31.32 -4.22 17.76
C LEU A 317 31.66 -3.48 19.07
N ASP A 318 32.87 -2.95 19.19
CA ASP A 318 33.12 -1.92 20.18
C ASP A 318 32.45 -0.59 19.77
N GLU A 319 32.26 0.32 20.73
CA GLU A 319 31.51 1.56 20.53
C GLU A 319 32.19 2.48 19.46
N MET A 320 33.51 2.45 19.37
CA MET A 320 34.25 3.26 18.40
C MET A 320 34.06 2.72 16.98
N ALA A 321 34.17 1.42 16.81
CA ALA A 321 33.95 0.74 15.53
C ALA A 321 32.48 0.88 15.06
N PHE A 322 31.52 0.69 15.99
CA PHE A 322 30.11 0.91 15.68
C PHE A 322 29.83 2.35 15.25
N SER A 323 30.28 3.34 16.05
CA SER A 323 30.03 4.75 15.77
C SER A 323 30.64 5.19 14.43
N ALA A 324 31.85 4.72 14.10
CA ALA A 324 32.50 5.03 12.82
C ALA A 324 31.73 4.45 11.60
N ALA A 325 31.35 3.17 11.69
CA ALA A 325 30.60 2.49 10.64
C ALA A 325 29.20 3.12 10.45
N TRP A 326 28.50 3.35 11.54
CA TRP A 326 27.20 4.02 11.55
C TRP A 326 27.26 5.42 10.93
N ALA A 327 28.23 6.24 11.35
CA ALA A 327 28.41 7.58 10.82
C ALA A 327 28.76 7.58 9.32
N THR A 328 29.48 6.56 8.84
CA THR A 328 29.76 6.36 7.42
C THR A 328 28.44 6.13 6.66
N GLY A 329 27.61 5.22 7.12
CA GLY A 329 26.30 4.94 6.50
C GLY A 329 25.38 6.16 6.51
N LYS A 330 25.34 6.91 7.61
CA LYS A 330 24.50 8.13 7.71
C LYS A 330 24.85 9.23 6.71
N LYS A 331 26.04 9.22 6.14
CA LYS A 331 26.47 10.19 5.14
C LYS A 331 26.15 9.77 3.70
N MET A 332 25.77 8.51 3.50
CA MET A 332 25.50 7.97 2.16
C MET A 332 24.20 8.56 1.60
N SER A 333 24.25 8.98 0.34
CA SER A 333 23.06 9.12 -0.49
C SER A 333 22.40 7.76 -0.69
N LEU A 334 21.15 7.72 -1.20
CA LEU A 334 20.50 6.44 -1.53
C LEU A 334 21.31 5.67 -2.58
N ASP A 335 21.84 6.36 -3.61
CA ASP A 335 22.63 5.75 -4.67
C ASP A 335 23.90 5.07 -4.13
N GLU A 336 24.62 5.76 -3.23
CA GLU A 336 25.80 5.21 -2.56
C GLU A 336 25.45 4.02 -1.65
N ALA A 337 24.34 4.11 -0.90
CA ALA A 337 23.89 3.04 -0.02
C ALA A 337 23.49 1.78 -0.81
N VAL A 338 22.79 1.94 -1.92
CA VAL A 338 22.42 0.83 -2.82
C VAL A 338 23.65 0.22 -3.47
N ALA A 339 24.55 1.04 -4.00
CA ALA A 339 25.83 0.56 -4.57
C ALA A 339 26.67 -0.20 -3.54
N PHE A 340 26.71 0.29 -2.29
CA PHE A 340 27.38 -0.39 -1.18
C PHE A 340 26.70 -1.71 -0.82
N ALA A 341 25.37 -1.74 -0.73
CA ALA A 341 24.61 -2.94 -0.41
C ALA A 341 24.75 -4.03 -1.49
N LEU A 342 24.70 -3.66 -2.77
CA LEU A 342 24.83 -4.55 -3.91
C LEU A 342 26.28 -4.89 -4.28
N GLY A 343 27.25 -4.20 -3.70
CA GLY A 343 28.66 -4.51 -3.88
C GLY A 343 29.07 -5.84 -3.22
N PRO A 344 30.28 -6.37 -3.53
CA PRO A 344 30.80 -7.58 -2.91
C PRO A 344 30.93 -7.39 -1.39
N SER A 345 30.59 -8.42 -0.63
CA SER A 345 30.89 -8.50 0.80
C SER A 345 32.42 -8.64 0.93
N LYS A 346 33.13 -7.51 1.14
CA LYS A 346 34.57 -7.49 1.42
C LYS A 346 34.80 -7.53 2.91
#